data_34b008c3f5e905c0af81154886b4af5a
#
_entry.id   34b008c3f5e905c0af81154886b4af5a
#
_cell.length_a   1.000
_cell.length_b   1.000
_cell.length_c   1.000
_cell.angle_alpha   90.00
_cell.angle_beta   90.00
_cell.angle_gamma   90.00
#
_symmetry.space_group_name_H-M   'P 1'
#
loop_
_entity.id
_entity.type
_entity.pdbx_description
1 polymer ?
#
loop_
_entity_poly.entity_id
_entity_poly.type
_entity_poly.pdbx_seq_one_letter_code
_entity_poly.pdbx_strand_id
1 'polypeptide(L)'
;MRKIRTIAVIAFMALALQASAKDPKWLKSVKNSVFNVVAYDTDGRELSRSRGFFISTDGTGITDRSVLVRAQKAVTIDAAGTTRPIQVVTGADDIYDAVRFSLLPDKKLTAVQPSKVQALDGDQVFILTLSADNKTALVPASVSKTMKIDGDRFYYNLSLPFDSAYTGCPVFDDEGAAIGIVQAGRSGDKETYVLDALYITDIEISTFSLDSRAYSEIGIRKMLPSDPDMALAYVMIKQSTASSEQYGKLLEDFMIQFPDNPDGIFNMGSYLIQETDSTQFDRGIELIEKSISVADDKDRMHCDYANLIYNTIVGRQNHPGSWTLEKALEEINAALAINEVSLYMQLQGNILYAMKRYPEAFDSFMKLNNTDQATPETYLFAYTVRRQMDNDPDICITLLDSAIAKFGTPLPQRAASYVLERATIKEDAGRNREAVADYNLYEQMLGANSMSSAFYFIREQVEIKARMYEQALADINQARLLAPQDSSLILEHASLLLRIGNYEVALPLLKELEANYPDQPDIQRLIGVCYLRRNDNVNARKYLTRAKELGDKVAAQLLEE
;
A
#
# COMPACT_ATOMS: atom_id res chain seq x y z
N MET A 1 -81.95 19.98 25.63
CA MET A 1 -82.11 18.79 24.77
C MET A 1 -81.80 19.02 23.29
N ARG A 2 -81.91 20.23 22.71
CA ARG A 2 -81.52 20.50 21.31
C ARG A 2 -79.98 20.52 21.01
N LYS A 3 -79.10 20.97 21.96
CA LYS A 3 -77.67 20.97 21.77
C LYS A 3 -76.95 19.60 21.78
N ILE A 4 -77.56 18.62 22.51
CA ILE A 4 -77.04 17.25 22.56
C ILE A 4 -77.33 16.45 21.25
N ARG A 5 -78.43 16.76 20.61
CA ARG A 5 -78.72 16.12 19.29
C ARG A 5 -77.83 16.59 18.14
N THR A 6 -77.43 17.84 18.17
CA THR A 6 -76.55 18.38 17.11
C THR A 6 -75.10 17.88 17.23
N ILE A 7 -74.57 17.67 18.44
CA ILE A 7 -73.27 17.06 18.67
C ILE A 7 -73.26 15.57 18.31
N ALA A 8 -74.32 14.81 18.58
CA ALA A 8 -74.38 13.44 18.19
C ALA A 8 -74.49 13.22 16.66
N VAL A 9 -75.13 14.15 15.94
CA VAL A 9 -75.24 14.09 14.46
C VAL A 9 -73.91 14.45 13.82
N ILE A 10 -73.14 15.41 14.37
CA ILE A 10 -71.79 15.77 13.86
C ILE A 10 -70.79 14.64 14.17
N ALA A 11 -70.86 13.99 15.36
CA ALA A 11 -70.01 12.84 15.69
C ALA A 11 -70.37 11.61 14.82
N PHE A 12 -71.67 11.43 14.48
CA PHE A 12 -72.09 10.33 13.57
C PHE A 12 -71.72 10.61 12.11
N MET A 13 -71.71 11.87 11.64
CA MET A 13 -71.20 12.22 10.34
C MET A 13 -69.66 12.12 10.24
N ALA A 14 -68.93 12.40 11.32
CA ALA A 14 -67.49 12.17 11.36
C ALA A 14 -67.13 10.66 11.38
N LEU A 15 -67.98 9.81 12.00
CA LEU A 15 -67.80 8.34 11.92
C LEU A 15 -68.29 7.74 10.58
N ALA A 16 -69.25 8.40 9.88
CA ALA A 16 -69.78 7.90 8.61
C ALA A 16 -68.86 8.24 7.40
N LEU A 17 -67.90 9.16 7.56
CA LEU A 17 -66.89 9.44 6.55
C LEU A 17 -65.71 8.43 6.56
N GLN A 18 -65.69 7.48 7.51
CA GLN A 18 -64.82 6.29 7.47
C GLN A 18 -65.47 5.11 6.68
N ALA A 19 -66.60 5.34 6.03
CA ALA A 19 -67.23 4.35 5.19
C ALA A 19 -66.51 4.22 3.85
N SER A 20 -65.67 3.21 3.76
CA SER A 20 -65.39 2.50 2.52
C SER A 20 -64.94 3.38 1.33
N ALA A 21 -63.81 4.07 1.44
CA ALA A 21 -63.04 4.36 0.24
C ALA A 21 -62.66 3.00 -0.34
N LYS A 22 -63.16 2.70 -1.54
CA LYS A 22 -62.83 1.50 -2.29
C LYS A 22 -61.32 1.48 -2.48
N ASP A 23 -60.63 0.38 -2.07
CA ASP A 23 -59.21 0.26 -2.25
C ASP A 23 -58.76 0.79 -3.63
N PRO A 24 -57.69 1.60 -3.70
CA PRO A 24 -57.21 2.08 -4.98
C PRO A 24 -56.91 0.94 -5.94
N LYS A 25 -57.20 1.11 -7.23
CA LYS A 25 -57.02 0.04 -8.22
C LYS A 25 -55.59 -0.49 -8.28
N TRP A 26 -54.59 0.39 -8.04
CA TRP A 26 -53.18 0.05 -8.04
C TRP A 26 -52.73 -0.81 -6.86
N LEU A 27 -53.47 -0.83 -5.74
CA LEU A 27 -53.08 -1.62 -4.56
C LEU A 27 -52.87 -3.09 -4.89
N LYS A 28 -53.67 -3.68 -5.79
CA LYS A 28 -53.52 -5.08 -6.20
C LYS A 28 -52.16 -5.38 -6.84
N SER A 29 -51.59 -4.42 -7.55
CA SER A 29 -50.28 -4.58 -8.23
C SER A 29 -49.09 -4.43 -7.31
N VAL A 30 -49.23 -3.70 -6.18
CA VAL A 30 -48.09 -3.39 -5.28
C VAL A 30 -48.17 -4.09 -3.91
N LYS A 31 -49.32 -4.61 -3.50
CA LYS A 31 -49.51 -5.17 -2.13
C LYS A 31 -48.53 -6.28 -1.75
N ASN A 32 -47.96 -6.99 -2.73
CA ASN A 32 -47.00 -8.07 -2.51
C ASN A 32 -45.53 -7.58 -2.62
N SER A 33 -45.29 -6.27 -2.78
CA SER A 33 -43.95 -5.73 -2.81
C SER A 33 -43.34 -5.52 -1.42
N VAL A 34 -44.20 -5.43 -0.38
CA VAL A 34 -43.77 -5.22 1.01
C VAL A 34 -43.35 -6.52 1.67
N PHE A 35 -42.38 -6.45 2.55
CA PHE A 35 -41.85 -7.57 3.34
C PHE A 35 -41.48 -7.12 4.75
N ASN A 36 -41.46 -8.08 5.67
CA ASN A 36 -40.77 -7.95 6.95
C ASN A 36 -39.28 -8.28 6.77
N VAL A 37 -38.40 -7.52 7.40
CA VAL A 37 -36.94 -7.83 7.51
C VAL A 37 -36.68 -8.36 8.91
N VAL A 38 -35.97 -9.47 9.00
CA VAL A 38 -35.50 -10.04 10.27
C VAL A 38 -33.99 -10.22 10.20
N ALA A 39 -33.27 -9.61 11.12
CA ALA A 39 -31.81 -9.65 11.20
C ALA A 39 -31.36 -10.54 12.36
N TYR A 40 -30.20 -11.22 12.16
CA TYR A 40 -29.65 -12.19 13.09
C TYR A 40 -28.15 -11.91 13.36
N ASP A 41 -27.74 -12.23 14.60
CA ASP A 41 -26.32 -12.19 15.00
C ASP A 41 -25.55 -13.43 14.49
N THR A 42 -24.26 -13.54 14.92
CA THR A 42 -23.39 -14.70 14.65
C THR A 42 -23.93 -16.01 15.19
N ASP A 43 -24.69 -15.98 16.31
CA ASP A 43 -25.24 -17.15 16.96
C ASP A 43 -26.63 -17.56 16.36
N GLY A 44 -27.13 -16.79 15.40
CA GLY A 44 -28.45 -17.00 14.79
C GLY A 44 -29.61 -16.50 15.63
N ARG A 45 -29.36 -15.65 16.65
CA ARG A 45 -30.39 -15.01 17.44
C ARG A 45 -30.95 -13.80 16.72
N GLU A 46 -32.26 -13.60 16.78
CA GLU A 46 -32.89 -12.39 16.23
C GLU A 46 -32.40 -11.14 16.98
N LEU A 47 -31.87 -10.18 16.23
CA LEU A 47 -31.39 -8.89 16.73
C LEU A 47 -32.47 -7.81 16.62
N SER A 48 -33.13 -7.76 15.48
CA SER A 48 -34.02 -6.68 15.12
C SER A 48 -35.00 -7.10 14.03
N ARG A 49 -36.08 -6.34 13.91
CA ARG A 49 -37.11 -6.54 12.89
C ARG A 49 -37.60 -5.17 12.39
N SER A 50 -37.79 -5.07 11.09
CA SER A 50 -38.34 -3.90 10.44
C SER A 50 -39.18 -4.32 9.21
N ARG A 51 -39.49 -3.40 8.34
CA ARG A 51 -40.19 -3.59 7.09
C ARG A 51 -39.40 -2.98 5.94
N GLY A 52 -39.79 -3.35 4.74
CA GLY A 52 -39.22 -2.81 3.53
C GLY A 52 -40.05 -3.15 2.32
N PHE A 53 -39.60 -2.77 1.16
CA PHE A 53 -40.28 -3.08 -0.08
C PHE A 53 -39.29 -3.26 -1.24
N PHE A 54 -39.71 -4.08 -2.22
CA PHE A 54 -38.92 -4.30 -3.44
C PHE A 54 -39.17 -3.19 -4.43
N ILE A 55 -38.06 -2.65 -4.98
CA ILE A 55 -38.04 -1.62 -6.02
C ILE A 55 -37.71 -2.19 -7.41
N SER A 56 -37.22 -3.46 -7.45
CA SER A 56 -36.97 -4.18 -8.70
C SER A 56 -37.44 -5.63 -8.61
N THR A 57 -37.84 -6.18 -9.75
CA THR A 57 -38.33 -7.58 -9.86
C THR A 57 -37.19 -8.60 -9.71
N ASP A 58 -35.96 -8.19 -9.76
CA ASP A 58 -34.72 -8.99 -9.60
C ASP A 58 -34.28 -9.18 -8.14
N GLY A 59 -35.00 -8.56 -7.18
CA GLY A 59 -34.73 -8.73 -5.76
C GLY A 59 -34.05 -7.53 -5.11
N THR A 60 -33.97 -6.39 -5.77
CA THR A 60 -33.52 -5.16 -5.12
C THR A 60 -34.61 -4.63 -4.18
N GLY A 61 -34.27 -4.47 -2.91
CA GLY A 61 -35.16 -3.96 -1.86
C GLY A 61 -34.52 -2.83 -1.06
N ILE A 62 -35.38 -2.04 -0.42
CA ILE A 62 -34.97 -0.96 0.51
C ILE A 62 -35.64 -1.15 1.87
N THR A 63 -34.93 -0.77 2.94
CA THR A 63 -35.41 -0.78 4.33
C THR A 63 -34.63 0.27 5.12
N ASP A 64 -34.97 0.47 6.40
CA ASP A 64 -34.19 1.23 7.33
C ASP A 64 -32.86 0.52 7.64
N ARG A 65 -31.75 1.26 7.67
CA ARG A 65 -30.39 0.72 7.91
C ARG A 65 -30.26 0.13 9.32
N SER A 66 -30.88 0.77 10.30
CA SER A 66 -30.78 0.38 11.71
C SER A 66 -31.16 -1.09 11.96
N VAL A 67 -32.02 -1.67 11.13
CA VAL A 67 -32.38 -3.10 11.23
C VAL A 67 -31.20 -4.02 10.95
N LEU A 68 -30.23 -3.59 10.11
CA LEU A 68 -29.06 -4.39 9.71
C LEU A 68 -27.80 -4.12 10.56
N VAL A 69 -27.87 -3.17 11.51
CA VAL A 69 -26.74 -2.87 12.38
C VAL A 69 -26.38 -4.09 13.23
N ARG A 70 -25.11 -4.50 13.19
CA ARG A 70 -24.53 -5.71 13.80
C ARG A 70 -25.08 -7.04 13.24
N ALA A 71 -25.95 -7.00 12.25
CA ALA A 71 -26.47 -8.21 11.63
C ALA A 71 -25.38 -8.93 10.82
N GLN A 72 -25.26 -10.23 11.01
CA GLN A 72 -24.41 -11.11 10.19
C GLN A 72 -25.22 -11.78 9.08
N LYS A 73 -26.52 -11.92 9.30
CA LYS A 73 -27.50 -12.42 8.33
C LYS A 73 -28.79 -11.65 8.47
N ALA A 74 -29.51 -11.51 7.38
CA ALA A 74 -30.89 -11.02 7.41
C ALA A 74 -31.73 -11.73 6.35
N VAL A 75 -33.01 -11.80 6.59
CA VAL A 75 -34.00 -12.38 5.65
C VAL A 75 -35.13 -11.40 5.44
N THR A 76 -35.74 -11.46 4.25
CA THR A 76 -37.05 -10.86 3.97
C THR A 76 -38.11 -11.91 4.08
N ILE A 77 -39.30 -11.56 4.62
CA ILE A 77 -40.48 -12.41 4.70
C ILE A 77 -41.61 -11.63 4.03
N ASP A 78 -42.04 -12.07 2.85
CA ASP A 78 -43.08 -11.41 2.07
C ASP A 78 -44.50 -11.66 2.64
N ALA A 79 -45.52 -10.98 2.10
CA ALA A 79 -46.89 -11.10 2.52
C ALA A 79 -47.47 -12.54 2.36
N ALA A 80 -46.84 -13.39 1.55
CA ALA A 80 -47.18 -14.80 1.42
C ALA A 80 -46.43 -15.70 2.43
N GLY A 81 -45.56 -15.13 3.27
CA GLY A 81 -44.76 -15.87 4.25
C GLY A 81 -43.49 -16.49 3.64
N THR A 82 -43.14 -16.17 2.40
CA THR A 82 -41.93 -16.69 1.76
C THR A 82 -40.71 -15.96 2.31
N THR A 83 -39.75 -16.75 2.82
CA THR A 83 -38.49 -16.23 3.37
C THR A 83 -37.37 -16.27 2.33
N ARG A 84 -36.63 -15.16 2.17
CA ARG A 84 -35.44 -15.06 1.27
C ARG A 84 -34.28 -14.36 1.97
N PRO A 85 -33.05 -14.90 1.89
CA PRO A 85 -31.91 -14.28 2.51
C PRO A 85 -31.48 -13.02 1.73
N ILE A 86 -31.11 -11.97 2.47
CA ILE A 86 -30.39 -10.80 1.91
C ILE A 86 -28.97 -11.25 1.60
N GLN A 87 -28.55 -11.09 0.34
CA GLN A 87 -27.26 -11.56 -0.13
C GLN A 87 -26.16 -10.48 0.01
N VAL A 88 -26.50 -9.25 -0.34
CA VAL A 88 -25.53 -8.16 -0.42
C VAL A 88 -26.20 -6.81 -0.18
N VAL A 89 -25.53 -5.95 0.58
CA VAL A 89 -25.87 -4.53 0.73
C VAL A 89 -25.30 -3.77 -0.46
N THR A 90 -26.17 -3.05 -1.18
CA THR A 90 -25.82 -2.33 -2.41
C THR A 90 -25.83 -0.80 -2.25
N GLY A 91 -26.20 -0.30 -1.08
CA GLY A 91 -26.17 1.13 -0.72
C GLY A 91 -26.60 1.30 0.73
N ALA A 92 -25.94 2.17 1.48
CA ALA A 92 -26.29 2.48 2.87
C ALA A 92 -25.95 3.93 3.21
N ASP A 93 -26.83 4.53 4.03
CA ASP A 93 -26.68 5.88 4.57
C ASP A 93 -27.05 5.88 6.05
N ASP A 94 -26.16 6.42 6.90
CA ASP A 94 -26.35 6.47 8.35
C ASP A 94 -26.94 7.80 8.86
N ILE A 95 -27.03 8.81 8.00
CA ILE A 95 -27.66 10.11 8.31
C ILE A 95 -29.18 9.98 8.19
N TYR A 96 -29.63 9.40 7.07
CA TYR A 96 -31.06 9.18 6.79
C TYR A 96 -31.53 7.76 7.11
N ASP A 97 -30.71 6.95 7.80
CA ASP A 97 -31.03 5.59 8.24
C ASP A 97 -31.66 4.73 7.13
N ALA A 98 -31.02 4.68 5.97
CA ALA A 98 -31.54 3.97 4.81
C ALA A 98 -30.54 2.94 4.28
N VAL A 99 -31.05 1.82 3.78
CA VAL A 99 -30.23 0.78 3.16
C VAL A 99 -30.93 0.16 1.96
N ARG A 100 -30.15 -0.01 0.89
CA ARG A 100 -30.53 -0.80 -0.29
C ARG A 100 -29.74 -2.09 -0.30
N PHE A 101 -30.41 -3.16 -0.63
CA PHE A 101 -29.81 -4.49 -0.68
C PHE A 101 -30.33 -5.28 -1.90
N SER A 102 -29.66 -6.38 -2.20
CA SER A 102 -30.12 -7.35 -3.21
C SER A 102 -30.22 -8.76 -2.61
N LEU A 103 -31.15 -9.51 -3.15
CA LEU A 103 -31.28 -10.94 -2.91
C LEU A 103 -31.40 -11.67 -4.27
N LEU A 104 -31.20 -12.98 -4.27
CA LEU A 104 -31.39 -13.81 -5.46
C LEU A 104 -32.76 -14.51 -5.39
N PRO A 105 -33.79 -13.97 -6.05
CA PRO A 105 -35.12 -14.57 -6.01
C PRO A 105 -35.21 -15.75 -6.99
N ASP A 106 -35.94 -16.78 -6.61
CA ASP A 106 -36.25 -17.95 -7.44
C ASP A 106 -37.22 -17.66 -8.59
N LYS A 107 -37.92 -16.52 -8.51
CA LYS A 107 -38.86 -16.00 -9.51
C LYS A 107 -38.93 -14.48 -9.43
N LYS A 108 -39.46 -13.84 -10.48
CA LYS A 108 -39.72 -12.40 -10.49
C LYS A 108 -40.60 -11.99 -9.32
N LEU A 109 -40.14 -10.97 -8.59
CA LEU A 109 -40.86 -10.40 -7.45
C LEU A 109 -41.86 -9.34 -7.89
N THR A 110 -42.85 -9.07 -7.04
CA THR A 110 -43.65 -7.84 -7.15
C THR A 110 -42.77 -6.69 -6.65
N ALA A 111 -42.63 -5.66 -7.48
CA ALA A 111 -41.83 -4.48 -7.17
C ALA A 111 -42.62 -3.21 -7.45
N VAL A 112 -42.29 -2.14 -6.76
CA VAL A 112 -42.86 -0.81 -7.02
C VAL A 112 -41.78 0.07 -7.67
N GLN A 113 -42.23 0.98 -8.51
CA GLN A 113 -41.33 1.99 -9.09
C GLN A 113 -41.31 3.19 -8.18
N PRO A 114 -40.13 3.71 -7.83
CA PRO A 114 -40.02 5.01 -7.18
C PRO A 114 -40.62 6.10 -8.04
N SER A 115 -41.38 7.02 -7.42
CA SER A 115 -42.00 8.15 -8.09
C SER A 115 -40.90 9.12 -8.56
N LYS A 116 -41.02 9.55 -9.82
CA LYS A 116 -40.15 10.60 -10.38
C LYS A 116 -40.73 12.00 -10.16
N VAL A 117 -41.94 12.06 -9.60
CA VAL A 117 -42.66 13.32 -9.35
C VAL A 117 -42.59 13.61 -7.85
N GLN A 118 -42.19 14.83 -7.52
CA GLN A 118 -42.19 15.30 -6.13
C GLN A 118 -43.62 15.42 -5.61
N ALA A 119 -43.86 14.91 -4.39
CA ALA A 119 -45.09 15.20 -3.69
C ALA A 119 -45.08 16.62 -3.09
N LEU A 120 -46.16 17.32 -3.19
CA LEU A 120 -46.34 18.70 -2.73
C LEU A 120 -47.11 18.76 -1.42
N ASP A 121 -46.97 19.88 -0.71
CA ASP A 121 -47.77 20.12 0.52
C ASP A 121 -49.28 20.07 0.19
N GLY A 122 -50.00 19.21 0.94
CA GLY A 122 -51.41 18.95 0.75
C GLY A 122 -51.75 17.71 -0.07
N ASP A 123 -50.79 17.11 -0.77
CA ASP A 123 -51.04 15.90 -1.56
C ASP A 123 -51.45 14.73 -0.66
N GLN A 124 -52.43 13.94 -1.18
CA GLN A 124 -52.86 12.72 -0.53
C GLN A 124 -51.90 11.58 -0.83
N VAL A 125 -51.48 10.87 0.22
CA VAL A 125 -50.54 9.75 0.12
C VAL A 125 -51.04 8.57 0.96
N PHE A 126 -50.45 7.40 0.73
CA PHE A 126 -50.88 6.17 1.37
C PHE A 126 -49.71 5.35 1.88
N ILE A 127 -49.67 5.03 3.17
CA ILE A 127 -48.68 4.11 3.73
C ILE A 127 -49.23 2.67 3.59
N LEU A 128 -48.44 1.79 2.92
CA LEU A 128 -48.80 0.36 2.86
C LEU A 128 -48.04 -0.39 3.94
N THR A 129 -48.75 -0.78 4.99
CA THR A 129 -48.21 -1.49 6.13
C THR A 129 -48.26 -3.00 5.95
N LEU A 130 -47.35 -3.73 6.63
CA LEU A 130 -47.31 -5.17 6.75
C LEU A 130 -47.18 -5.54 8.23
N SER A 131 -48.19 -6.22 8.78
CA SER A 131 -48.18 -6.69 10.17
C SER A 131 -47.26 -7.92 10.35
N ALA A 132 -46.93 -8.26 11.59
CA ALA A 132 -46.09 -9.42 11.90
C ALA A 132 -46.73 -10.77 11.45
N ASP A 133 -48.06 -10.83 11.32
CA ASP A 133 -48.82 -11.96 10.78
C ASP A 133 -49.04 -11.85 9.25
N ASN A 134 -48.25 -11.04 8.57
CA ASN A 134 -48.20 -10.84 7.11
C ASN A 134 -49.48 -10.29 6.48
N LYS A 135 -50.29 -9.53 7.23
CA LYS A 135 -51.46 -8.83 6.68
C LYS A 135 -51.10 -7.42 6.27
N THR A 136 -51.50 -7.04 5.07
CA THR A 136 -51.33 -5.67 4.55
C THR A 136 -52.52 -4.80 4.90
N ALA A 137 -52.25 -3.53 5.22
CA ALA A 137 -53.26 -2.49 5.39
C ALA A 137 -52.77 -1.18 4.75
N LEU A 138 -53.72 -0.39 4.24
CA LEU A 138 -53.46 0.91 3.63
C LEU A 138 -53.87 2.01 4.58
N VAL A 139 -52.96 2.89 4.95
CA VAL A 139 -53.18 4.02 5.86
C VAL A 139 -53.12 5.31 5.08
N PRO A 140 -54.24 6.07 4.93
CA PRO A 140 -54.25 7.34 4.25
C PRO A 140 -53.60 8.43 5.10
N ALA A 141 -52.84 9.33 4.46
CA ALA A 141 -52.20 10.50 5.03
C ALA A 141 -52.19 11.64 4.04
N SER A 142 -51.71 12.81 4.46
CA SER A 142 -51.41 13.91 3.55
C SER A 142 -50.05 14.49 3.86
N VAL A 143 -49.35 15.00 2.85
CA VAL A 143 -48.08 15.69 3.01
C VAL A 143 -48.32 17.01 3.73
N SER A 144 -47.73 17.19 4.90
CA SER A 144 -47.80 18.45 5.65
C SER A 144 -46.68 19.41 5.26
N LYS A 145 -45.51 18.86 4.85
CA LYS A 145 -44.38 19.62 4.44
C LYS A 145 -43.42 18.81 3.56
N THR A 146 -42.93 19.46 2.50
CA THR A 146 -41.91 18.93 1.61
C THR A 146 -40.62 19.73 1.80
N MET A 147 -39.49 19.05 2.01
CA MET A 147 -38.18 19.65 2.20
C MET A 147 -37.20 19.06 1.19
N LYS A 148 -36.42 19.93 0.54
CA LYS A 148 -35.32 19.50 -0.34
C LYS A 148 -34.11 19.14 0.53
N ILE A 149 -33.47 18.00 0.26
CA ILE A 149 -32.33 17.52 1.04
C ILE A 149 -31.02 17.54 0.26
N ASP A 150 -30.99 16.98 -0.94
CA ASP A 150 -29.81 16.96 -1.82
C ASP A 150 -30.28 16.89 -3.29
N GLY A 151 -29.61 17.63 -4.18
CA GLY A 151 -29.96 17.66 -5.59
C GLY A 151 -31.46 17.89 -5.79
N ASP A 152 -32.14 16.95 -6.44
CA ASP A 152 -33.59 16.90 -6.63
C ASP A 152 -34.24 15.78 -5.80
N ARG A 153 -33.78 15.56 -4.55
CA ARG A 153 -34.27 14.59 -3.59
C ARG A 153 -34.93 15.29 -2.42
N PHE A 154 -35.89 14.63 -1.80
CA PHE A 154 -36.81 15.25 -0.87
C PHE A 154 -36.97 14.43 0.42
N TYR A 155 -37.43 15.13 1.46
CA TYR A 155 -37.86 14.58 2.72
C TYR A 155 -39.24 15.13 3.04
N TYR A 156 -40.17 14.28 3.41
CA TYR A 156 -41.57 14.65 3.58
C TYR A 156 -42.02 14.45 5.02
N ASN A 157 -42.82 15.40 5.54
CA ASN A 157 -43.60 15.22 6.74
C ASN A 157 -45.05 14.88 6.36
N LEU A 158 -45.62 13.90 7.03
CA LEU A 158 -47.03 13.53 6.84
C LEU A 158 -47.87 14.00 8.03
N SER A 159 -49.04 14.54 7.77
CA SER A 159 -50.07 14.88 8.78
C SER A 159 -50.69 13.62 9.37
N LEU A 160 -49.87 12.78 10.00
CA LEU A 160 -50.21 11.52 10.62
C LEU A 160 -49.32 11.27 11.82
N PRO A 161 -49.85 11.03 13.04
CA PRO A 161 -49.02 10.66 14.18
C PRO A 161 -48.18 9.41 13.88
N PHE A 162 -46.92 9.45 14.33
CA PHE A 162 -46.02 8.33 14.11
C PHE A 162 -46.45 7.09 14.90
N ASP A 163 -46.46 5.94 14.19
CA ASP A 163 -46.54 4.61 14.76
C ASP A 163 -45.33 3.79 14.30
N SER A 164 -44.68 3.08 15.23
CA SER A 164 -43.54 2.22 14.91
C SER A 164 -43.89 1.09 13.90
N ALA A 165 -45.17 0.77 13.75
CA ALA A 165 -45.67 -0.14 12.72
C ALA A 165 -45.49 0.41 11.29
N TYR A 166 -45.21 1.71 11.13
CA TYR A 166 -45.01 2.33 9.82
C TYR A 166 -43.55 2.31 9.38
N THR A 167 -42.59 2.21 10.32
CA THR A 167 -41.16 2.24 10.00
C THR A 167 -40.79 1.23 8.92
N GLY A 168 -40.08 1.70 7.89
CA GLY A 168 -39.66 0.88 6.74
C GLY A 168 -40.77 0.63 5.71
N CYS A 169 -42.02 1.07 5.95
CA CYS A 169 -43.10 0.91 4.99
C CYS A 169 -43.01 1.90 3.83
N PRO A 170 -43.39 1.50 2.60
CA PRO A 170 -43.50 2.39 1.46
C PRO A 170 -44.67 3.38 1.61
N VAL A 171 -44.46 4.59 1.08
CA VAL A 171 -45.49 5.61 0.94
C VAL A 171 -45.75 5.82 -0.55
N PHE A 172 -47.01 5.72 -0.94
CA PHE A 172 -47.46 5.84 -2.34
C PHE A 172 -48.22 7.14 -2.59
N ASP A 173 -48.08 7.65 -3.79
CA ASP A 173 -48.98 8.67 -4.33
C ASP A 173 -50.35 8.04 -4.71
N ASP A 174 -51.26 8.85 -5.24
CA ASP A 174 -52.57 8.43 -5.67
C ASP A 174 -52.58 7.57 -6.96
N GLU A 175 -51.47 7.53 -7.69
CA GLU A 175 -51.23 6.70 -8.88
C GLU A 175 -50.60 5.34 -8.54
N GLY A 176 -50.06 5.19 -7.32
CA GLY A 176 -49.39 3.96 -6.83
C GLY A 176 -47.91 3.88 -7.11
N ALA A 177 -47.27 5.02 -7.37
CA ALA A 177 -45.80 5.11 -7.36
C ALA A 177 -45.29 5.39 -5.94
N ALA A 178 -44.14 4.81 -5.56
CA ALA A 178 -43.59 4.99 -4.22
C ALA A 178 -42.84 6.33 -4.14
N ILE A 179 -43.35 7.29 -3.36
CA ILE A 179 -42.67 8.55 -3.10
C ILE A 179 -41.51 8.40 -2.10
N GLY A 180 -41.59 7.43 -1.18
CA GLY A 180 -40.56 7.26 -0.17
C GLY A 180 -40.78 6.10 0.79
N ILE A 181 -39.94 6.04 1.79
CA ILE A 181 -39.91 5.08 2.91
C ILE A 181 -40.12 5.83 4.22
N VAL A 182 -41.00 5.27 5.09
CA VAL A 182 -41.23 5.83 6.43
C VAL A 182 -39.97 5.65 7.28
N GLN A 183 -39.49 6.73 7.85
CA GLN A 183 -38.36 6.76 8.79
C GLN A 183 -38.78 6.44 10.22
N ALA A 184 -37.87 5.92 11.03
CA ALA A 184 -38.09 5.75 12.46
C ALA A 184 -38.32 7.12 13.14
N GLY A 185 -39.37 7.20 13.93
CA GLY A 185 -39.74 8.37 14.73
C GLY A 185 -39.76 8.04 16.22
N ARG A 186 -40.11 9.05 17.04
CA ARG A 186 -40.29 8.88 18.48
C ARG A 186 -41.77 8.63 18.79
N SER A 187 -42.03 7.79 19.78
CA SER A 187 -43.40 7.62 20.30
C SER A 187 -43.97 8.95 20.77
N GLY A 188 -45.09 9.35 20.22
CA GLY A 188 -45.74 10.63 20.52
C GLY A 188 -45.47 11.73 19.51
N ASP A 189 -44.63 11.51 18.51
CA ASP A 189 -44.48 12.44 17.39
C ASP A 189 -45.82 12.63 16.68
N LYS A 190 -46.14 13.89 16.38
CA LYS A 190 -47.44 14.24 15.75
C LYS A 190 -47.42 14.07 14.24
N GLU A 191 -46.26 13.89 13.66
CA GLU A 191 -45.99 13.74 12.24
C GLU A 191 -45.18 12.46 12.01
N THR A 192 -45.38 11.89 10.82
CA THR A 192 -44.59 10.75 10.31
C THR A 192 -43.64 11.28 9.25
N TYR A 193 -42.38 10.86 9.31
CA TYR A 193 -41.28 11.30 8.42
C TYR A 193 -41.01 10.30 7.33
N VAL A 194 -40.77 10.77 6.11
CA VAL A 194 -40.59 9.93 4.92
C VAL A 194 -39.38 10.40 4.13
N LEU A 195 -38.44 9.50 3.87
CA LEU A 195 -37.31 9.71 2.99
C LEU A 195 -37.68 9.34 1.56
N ASP A 196 -37.30 10.17 0.60
CA ASP A 196 -37.49 9.94 -0.84
C ASP A 196 -36.89 8.57 -1.26
N ALA A 197 -37.68 7.76 -1.94
CA ALA A 197 -37.27 6.45 -2.44
C ALA A 197 -36.15 6.57 -3.49
N LEU A 198 -36.15 7.62 -4.31
CA LEU A 198 -35.07 7.86 -5.28
C LEU A 198 -33.75 8.21 -4.61
N TYR A 199 -33.76 8.90 -3.47
CA TYR A 199 -32.52 9.13 -2.70
C TYR A 199 -31.79 7.81 -2.42
N ILE A 200 -32.53 6.80 -1.95
CA ILE A 200 -31.95 5.48 -1.61
C ILE A 200 -31.48 4.75 -2.87
N THR A 201 -32.17 4.91 -3.99
CA THR A 201 -31.74 4.29 -5.26
C THR A 201 -30.46 4.90 -5.83
N ASP A 202 -30.17 6.16 -5.50
CA ASP A 202 -29.02 6.89 -6.00
C ASP A 202 -27.78 6.76 -5.10
N ILE A 203 -27.88 6.09 -3.95
CA ILE A 203 -26.72 5.85 -3.09
C ILE A 203 -25.68 5.02 -3.87
N GLU A 204 -24.53 5.61 -4.15
CA GLU A 204 -23.41 4.94 -4.80
C GLU A 204 -22.40 4.45 -3.76
N ILE A 205 -21.81 3.28 -4.02
CA ILE A 205 -20.70 2.77 -3.22
C ILE A 205 -19.39 3.28 -3.83
N SER A 206 -18.62 4.02 -3.03
CA SER A 206 -17.29 4.45 -3.37
C SER A 206 -16.23 3.73 -2.53
N THR A 207 -14.98 3.81 -2.93
CA THR A 207 -13.82 3.28 -2.19
C THR A 207 -13.80 3.77 -0.74
N PHE A 208 -14.19 5.03 -0.49
CA PHE A 208 -14.17 5.62 0.84
C PHE A 208 -15.42 5.31 1.67
N SER A 209 -16.57 5.07 1.02
CA SER A 209 -17.82 4.85 1.73
C SER A 209 -17.87 3.51 2.46
N LEU A 210 -17.20 2.48 1.95
CA LEU A 210 -17.21 1.12 2.54
C LEU A 210 -16.63 1.06 3.96
N ASP A 211 -15.74 1.96 4.33
CA ASP A 211 -15.17 2.07 5.67
C ASP A 211 -15.94 3.05 6.57
N SER A 212 -16.92 3.75 6.01
CA SER A 212 -17.78 4.65 6.79
C SER A 212 -18.67 3.86 7.78
N ARG A 213 -19.21 4.58 8.75
CA ARG A 213 -20.15 4.02 9.73
C ARG A 213 -21.37 3.37 9.06
N ALA A 214 -21.82 3.93 7.93
CA ALA A 214 -22.96 3.42 7.18
C ALA A 214 -22.82 1.93 6.83
N TYR A 215 -21.60 1.50 6.48
CA TYR A 215 -21.31 0.13 6.06
C TYR A 215 -20.58 -0.70 7.11
N SER A 216 -19.67 -0.12 7.88
CA SER A 216 -18.79 -0.86 8.82
C SER A 216 -19.57 -1.54 9.95
N GLU A 217 -20.70 -0.98 10.35
CA GLU A 217 -21.57 -1.55 11.39
C GLU A 217 -22.45 -2.71 10.89
N ILE A 218 -22.50 -3.00 9.58
CA ILE A 218 -23.29 -4.09 8.99
C ILE A 218 -22.35 -5.27 8.73
N GLY A 219 -22.64 -6.46 9.26
CA GLY A 219 -21.84 -7.68 9.04
C GLY A 219 -22.17 -8.42 7.73
N ILE A 220 -23.33 -8.11 7.11
CA ILE A 220 -23.70 -8.68 5.81
C ILE A 220 -22.74 -8.18 4.73
N ARG A 221 -22.45 -9.04 3.74
CA ARG A 221 -21.63 -8.72 2.57
C ARG A 221 -22.06 -7.40 1.93
N LYS A 222 -21.09 -6.56 1.53
CA LYS A 222 -21.31 -5.33 0.78
C LYS A 222 -20.85 -5.50 -0.67
N MET A 223 -21.56 -4.87 -1.56
CA MET A 223 -21.10 -4.73 -2.94
C MET A 223 -19.85 -3.84 -2.97
N LEU A 224 -18.91 -4.14 -3.85
CA LEU A 224 -17.79 -3.25 -4.16
C LEU A 224 -18.25 -2.12 -5.11
N PRO A 225 -17.46 -1.06 -5.28
CA PRO A 225 -17.74 -0.06 -6.30
C PRO A 225 -18.06 -0.70 -7.66
N SER A 226 -18.94 -0.06 -8.43
CA SER A 226 -19.35 -0.59 -9.74
C SER A 226 -18.25 -0.49 -10.80
N ASP A 227 -17.34 0.44 -10.65
CA ASP A 227 -16.14 0.57 -11.48
C ASP A 227 -15.09 -0.45 -11.02
N PRO A 228 -14.59 -1.33 -11.90
CA PRO A 228 -13.66 -2.40 -11.53
C PRO A 228 -12.30 -1.86 -11.01
N ASP A 229 -11.82 -0.73 -11.53
CA ASP A 229 -10.54 -0.16 -11.09
C ASP A 229 -10.65 0.42 -9.68
N MET A 230 -11.77 1.08 -9.37
CA MET A 230 -12.05 1.59 -8.03
C MET A 230 -12.28 0.46 -7.02
N ALA A 231 -12.95 -0.61 -7.46
CA ALA A 231 -13.17 -1.81 -6.64
C ALA A 231 -11.84 -2.52 -6.33
N LEU A 232 -10.99 -2.70 -7.34
CA LEU A 232 -9.67 -3.31 -7.17
C LEU A 232 -8.78 -2.46 -6.27
N ALA A 233 -8.77 -1.13 -6.47
CA ALA A 233 -8.03 -0.21 -5.61
C ALA A 233 -8.42 -0.36 -4.14
N TYR A 234 -9.73 -0.47 -3.84
CA TYR A 234 -10.20 -0.73 -2.47
C TYR A 234 -9.64 -2.06 -1.92
N VAL A 235 -9.75 -3.15 -2.70
CA VAL A 235 -9.24 -4.47 -2.29
C VAL A 235 -7.74 -4.42 -2.02
N MET A 236 -6.95 -3.76 -2.89
CA MET A 236 -5.51 -3.63 -2.73
C MET A 236 -5.11 -2.81 -1.50
N ILE A 237 -5.83 -1.72 -1.19
CA ILE A 237 -5.61 -0.96 0.05
C ILE A 237 -5.81 -1.85 1.28
N LYS A 238 -6.79 -2.76 1.24
CA LYS A 238 -7.07 -3.68 2.34
C LYS A 238 -6.02 -4.77 2.54
N GLN A 239 -5.21 -5.07 1.57
CA GLN A 239 -4.10 -6.03 1.70
C GLN A 239 -3.17 -5.72 2.88
N SER A 240 -2.93 -4.44 3.16
CA SER A 240 -2.03 -4.02 4.25
C SER A 240 -2.70 -3.87 5.62
N THR A 241 -4.03 -3.82 5.68
CA THR A 241 -4.79 -3.47 6.89
C THR A 241 -5.74 -4.55 7.38
N ALA A 242 -6.20 -5.45 6.50
CA ALA A 242 -7.07 -6.57 6.84
C ALA A 242 -6.27 -7.81 7.27
N SER A 243 -6.91 -8.75 7.96
CA SER A 243 -6.33 -10.09 8.14
C SER A 243 -6.30 -10.84 6.79
N SER A 244 -5.44 -11.88 6.67
CA SER A 244 -5.35 -12.70 5.46
C SER A 244 -6.73 -13.27 5.07
N GLU A 245 -7.50 -13.78 6.01
CA GLU A 245 -8.86 -14.30 5.77
C GLU A 245 -9.82 -13.23 5.26
N GLN A 246 -9.76 -12.01 5.83
CA GLN A 246 -10.61 -10.90 5.38
C GLN A 246 -10.22 -10.44 3.98
N TYR A 247 -8.92 -10.38 3.69
CA TYR A 247 -8.43 -10.04 2.36
C TYR A 247 -8.84 -11.08 1.32
N GLY A 248 -8.72 -12.37 1.63
CA GLY A 248 -9.19 -13.45 0.77
C GLY A 248 -10.69 -13.34 0.44
N LYS A 249 -11.53 -13.05 1.43
CA LYS A 249 -12.98 -12.81 1.21
C LYS A 249 -13.25 -11.60 0.32
N LEU A 250 -12.48 -10.53 0.44
CA LEU A 250 -12.62 -9.36 -0.43
C LEU A 250 -12.24 -9.68 -1.88
N LEU A 251 -11.19 -10.49 -2.09
CA LEU A 251 -10.83 -10.99 -3.42
C LEU A 251 -11.93 -11.90 -3.99
N GLU A 252 -12.53 -12.78 -3.19
CA GLU A 252 -13.68 -13.59 -3.60
C GLU A 252 -14.85 -12.70 -4.02
N ASP A 253 -15.16 -11.68 -3.24
CA ASP A 253 -16.23 -10.72 -3.55
C ASP A 253 -15.95 -9.97 -4.85
N PHE A 254 -14.68 -9.59 -5.08
CA PHE A 254 -14.26 -8.97 -6.32
C PHE A 254 -14.44 -9.91 -7.52
N MET A 255 -13.99 -11.17 -7.38
CA MET A 255 -14.13 -12.19 -8.43
C MET A 255 -15.59 -12.52 -8.76
N ILE A 256 -16.49 -12.47 -7.77
CA ILE A 256 -17.93 -12.64 -8.00
C ILE A 256 -18.51 -11.47 -8.80
N GLN A 257 -18.07 -10.24 -8.50
CA GLN A 257 -18.58 -9.04 -9.16
C GLN A 257 -17.94 -8.81 -10.54
N PHE A 258 -16.66 -9.17 -10.71
CA PHE A 258 -15.85 -8.98 -11.92
C PHE A 258 -15.10 -10.26 -12.32
N PRO A 259 -15.81 -11.32 -12.76
CA PRO A 259 -15.24 -12.66 -12.92
C PRO A 259 -14.18 -12.77 -14.03
N ASP A 260 -14.15 -11.82 -14.96
CA ASP A 260 -13.24 -11.81 -16.10
C ASP A 260 -12.17 -10.71 -16.01
N ASN A 261 -12.09 -10.02 -14.84
CA ASN A 261 -11.06 -9.00 -14.63
C ASN A 261 -9.70 -9.66 -14.39
N PRO A 262 -8.68 -9.43 -15.26
CA PRO A 262 -7.40 -10.14 -15.18
C PRO A 262 -6.63 -9.84 -13.91
N ASP A 263 -6.66 -8.59 -13.42
CA ASP A 263 -5.96 -8.18 -12.20
C ASP A 263 -6.57 -8.82 -10.96
N GLY A 264 -7.90 -8.90 -10.89
CA GLY A 264 -8.59 -9.60 -9.81
C GLY A 264 -8.26 -11.09 -9.78
N ILE A 265 -8.24 -11.74 -10.95
CA ILE A 265 -7.86 -13.15 -11.10
C ILE A 265 -6.41 -13.36 -10.67
N PHE A 266 -5.47 -12.49 -11.09
CA PHE A 266 -4.07 -12.53 -10.72
C PHE A 266 -3.85 -12.36 -9.22
N ASN A 267 -4.53 -11.39 -8.61
CA ASN A 267 -4.41 -11.12 -7.17
C ASN A 267 -4.97 -12.27 -6.32
N MET A 268 -6.07 -12.91 -6.75
CA MET A 268 -6.58 -14.12 -6.09
C MET A 268 -5.56 -15.27 -6.22
N GLY A 269 -4.97 -15.48 -7.40
CA GLY A 269 -3.91 -16.47 -7.60
C GLY A 269 -2.71 -16.21 -6.68
N SER A 270 -2.24 -14.97 -6.63
CA SER A 270 -1.13 -14.55 -5.76
C SER A 270 -1.44 -14.76 -4.28
N TYR A 271 -2.67 -14.48 -3.85
CA TYR A 271 -3.13 -14.73 -2.48
C TYR A 271 -3.07 -16.22 -2.13
N LEU A 272 -3.60 -17.10 -2.98
CA LEU A 272 -3.60 -18.55 -2.75
C LEU A 272 -2.18 -19.13 -2.67
N ILE A 273 -1.24 -18.60 -3.46
CA ILE A 273 0.16 -19.00 -3.45
C ILE A 273 0.86 -18.58 -2.16
N GLN A 274 0.42 -17.49 -1.52
CA GLN A 274 0.99 -17.01 -0.27
C GLN A 274 0.47 -17.76 0.95
N GLU A 275 -0.67 -18.44 0.86
CA GLU A 275 -1.18 -19.31 1.91
C GLU A 275 -0.26 -20.53 2.09
N THR A 276 -0.23 -21.07 3.30
CA THR A 276 0.67 -22.17 3.67
C THR A 276 0.22 -23.55 3.17
N ASP A 277 -1.00 -23.65 2.63
CA ASP A 277 -1.57 -24.90 2.16
C ASP A 277 -1.11 -25.20 0.72
N SER A 278 -0.35 -26.28 0.55
CA SER A 278 0.15 -26.71 -0.76
C SER A 278 -0.94 -26.99 -1.80
N THR A 279 -2.15 -27.34 -1.37
CA THR A 279 -3.28 -27.59 -2.30
C THR A 279 -3.79 -26.32 -2.96
N GLN A 280 -3.59 -25.17 -2.32
CA GLN A 280 -3.95 -23.86 -2.85
C GLN A 280 -2.93 -23.32 -3.86
N PHE A 281 -1.69 -23.82 -3.79
CA PHE A 281 -0.61 -23.36 -4.66
C PHE A 281 -0.88 -23.66 -6.14
N ASP A 282 -1.25 -24.89 -6.47
CA ASP A 282 -1.54 -25.29 -7.87
C ASP A 282 -2.75 -24.52 -8.40
N ARG A 283 -3.80 -24.35 -7.59
CA ARG A 283 -4.95 -23.53 -7.95
C ARG A 283 -4.57 -22.05 -8.16
N GLY A 284 -3.63 -21.55 -7.36
CA GLY A 284 -3.09 -20.19 -7.52
C GLY A 284 -2.40 -20.02 -8.87
N ILE A 285 -1.58 -21.00 -9.29
CA ILE A 285 -0.94 -21.01 -10.61
C ILE A 285 -1.98 -21.02 -11.73
N GLU A 286 -2.98 -21.90 -11.65
CA GLU A 286 -4.06 -21.96 -12.65
C GLU A 286 -4.77 -20.60 -12.82
N LEU A 287 -5.02 -19.88 -11.72
CA LEU A 287 -5.62 -18.55 -11.79
C LEU A 287 -4.67 -17.53 -12.44
N ILE A 288 -3.37 -17.54 -12.12
CA ILE A 288 -2.41 -16.65 -12.76
C ILE A 288 -2.33 -16.91 -14.28
N GLU A 289 -2.26 -18.18 -14.70
CA GLU A 289 -2.26 -18.54 -16.11
C GLU A 289 -3.59 -18.13 -16.80
N LYS A 290 -4.72 -18.28 -16.10
CA LYS A 290 -6.00 -17.76 -16.57
C LYS A 290 -5.96 -16.23 -16.75
N SER A 291 -5.39 -15.50 -15.79
CA SER A 291 -5.29 -14.04 -15.88
C SER A 291 -4.54 -13.58 -17.13
N ILE A 292 -3.41 -14.22 -17.46
CA ILE A 292 -2.63 -13.98 -18.69
C ILE A 292 -3.49 -14.26 -19.93
N SER A 293 -4.29 -15.34 -19.91
CA SER A 293 -5.10 -15.75 -21.07
C SER A 293 -6.19 -14.74 -21.40
N VAL A 294 -6.81 -14.10 -20.38
CA VAL A 294 -7.93 -13.15 -20.54
C VAL A 294 -7.50 -11.70 -20.65
N ALA A 295 -6.25 -11.36 -20.28
CA ALA A 295 -5.74 -10.01 -20.34
C ALA A 295 -5.50 -9.52 -21.78
N ASP A 296 -5.77 -8.23 -22.00
CA ASP A 296 -5.37 -7.54 -23.23
C ASP A 296 -3.87 -7.21 -23.23
N ASP A 297 -3.33 -6.82 -22.07
CA ASP A 297 -1.92 -6.48 -21.80
C ASP A 297 -1.14 -7.69 -21.27
N LYS A 298 -1.01 -8.72 -22.11
CA LYS A 298 -0.36 -9.99 -21.73
C LYS A 298 1.10 -9.84 -21.32
N ASP A 299 1.81 -8.89 -21.92
CA ASP A 299 3.20 -8.57 -21.55
C ASP A 299 3.30 -8.13 -20.08
N ARG A 300 2.40 -7.28 -19.61
CA ARG A 300 2.34 -6.88 -18.20
C ARG A 300 2.06 -8.08 -17.29
N MET A 301 1.08 -8.91 -17.63
CA MET A 301 0.75 -10.10 -16.83
C MET A 301 1.92 -11.08 -16.74
N HIS A 302 2.63 -11.31 -17.84
CA HIS A 302 3.86 -12.14 -17.84
C HIS A 302 4.94 -11.52 -16.94
N CYS A 303 5.13 -10.18 -16.98
CA CYS A 303 6.07 -9.50 -16.11
C CYS A 303 5.68 -9.63 -14.64
N ASP A 304 4.39 -9.43 -14.30
CA ASP A 304 3.88 -9.55 -12.93
C ASP A 304 4.07 -11.00 -12.42
N TYR A 305 3.86 -11.99 -13.26
CA TYR A 305 4.11 -13.39 -12.91
C TYR A 305 5.59 -13.67 -12.67
N ALA A 306 6.46 -13.21 -13.58
CA ALA A 306 7.91 -13.32 -13.39
C ALA A 306 8.39 -12.68 -12.09
N ASN A 307 7.87 -11.48 -11.79
CA ASN A 307 8.18 -10.74 -10.58
C ASN A 307 7.69 -11.46 -9.31
N LEU A 308 6.50 -12.03 -9.35
CA LEU A 308 5.95 -12.82 -8.24
C LEU A 308 6.83 -14.03 -7.94
N ILE A 309 7.24 -14.80 -8.97
CA ILE A 309 8.13 -15.94 -8.83
C ILE A 309 9.48 -15.50 -8.26
N TYR A 310 10.09 -14.47 -8.87
CA TYR A 310 11.39 -13.93 -8.46
C TYR A 310 11.40 -13.50 -6.99
N ASN A 311 10.44 -12.68 -6.58
CA ASN A 311 10.34 -12.19 -5.21
C ASN A 311 10.06 -13.31 -4.21
N THR A 312 9.30 -14.33 -4.60
CA THR A 312 9.02 -15.49 -3.75
C THR A 312 10.28 -16.31 -3.51
N ILE A 313 11.09 -16.55 -4.53
CA ILE A 313 12.32 -17.35 -4.44
C ILE A 313 13.41 -16.59 -3.67
N VAL A 314 13.62 -15.31 -3.99
CA VAL A 314 14.68 -14.50 -3.37
C VAL A 314 14.34 -14.10 -1.93
N GLY A 315 13.05 -13.84 -1.64
CA GLY A 315 12.59 -13.36 -0.33
C GLY A 315 12.26 -14.45 0.70
N ARG A 316 12.09 -15.71 0.30
CA ARG A 316 11.70 -16.81 1.19
C ARG A 316 12.75 -17.92 1.21
N GLN A 317 13.15 -18.36 2.41
CA GLN A 317 14.05 -19.51 2.59
C GLN A 317 13.41 -20.86 2.17
N ASN A 318 12.06 -20.96 2.28
CA ASN A 318 11.27 -22.12 1.85
C ASN A 318 10.15 -21.63 0.92
N HIS A 319 10.32 -21.83 -0.37
CA HIS A 319 9.28 -21.55 -1.36
C HIS A 319 8.59 -22.87 -1.80
N PRO A 320 7.31 -22.84 -2.18
CA PRO A 320 6.61 -24.03 -2.66
C PRO A 320 7.21 -24.56 -3.96
N GLY A 321 7.43 -25.80 -4.01
CA GLY A 321 8.00 -26.84 -4.85
C GLY A 321 8.28 -26.62 -6.33
N SER A 322 7.42 -26.02 -7.12
CA SER A 322 7.58 -26.05 -8.61
C SER A 322 8.18 -24.78 -9.22
N TRP A 323 8.28 -23.69 -8.45
CA TRP A 323 8.83 -22.43 -8.97
C TRP A 323 10.34 -22.41 -8.95
N THR A 324 10.91 -22.01 -10.09
CA THR A 324 12.35 -21.84 -10.28
C THR A 324 12.64 -20.47 -10.89
N LEU A 325 13.88 -20.01 -10.78
CA LEU A 325 14.31 -18.78 -11.47
C LEU A 325 14.26 -18.96 -12.99
N GLU A 326 14.39 -20.19 -13.50
CA GLU A 326 14.22 -20.50 -14.91
C GLU A 326 12.79 -20.21 -15.38
N LYS A 327 11.77 -20.56 -14.56
CA LYS A 327 10.36 -20.21 -14.86
C LYS A 327 10.15 -18.70 -14.86
N ALA A 328 10.73 -17.98 -13.88
CA ALA A 328 10.67 -16.51 -13.87
C ALA A 328 11.33 -15.92 -15.15
N LEU A 329 12.45 -16.49 -15.59
CA LEU A 329 13.14 -16.06 -16.81
C LEU A 329 12.30 -16.36 -18.07
N GLU A 330 11.61 -17.49 -18.11
CA GLU A 330 10.70 -17.82 -19.21
C GLU A 330 9.58 -16.77 -19.32
N GLU A 331 8.95 -16.44 -18.22
CA GLU A 331 7.84 -15.48 -18.17
C GLU A 331 8.30 -14.05 -18.56
N ILE A 332 9.45 -13.59 -18.04
CA ILE A 332 9.93 -12.25 -18.42
C ILE A 332 10.39 -12.19 -19.87
N ASN A 333 10.90 -13.29 -20.43
CA ASN A 333 11.21 -13.38 -21.85
C ASN A 333 9.96 -13.36 -22.71
N ALA A 334 8.85 -13.97 -22.26
CA ALA A 334 7.55 -13.88 -22.93
C ALA A 334 7.04 -12.43 -22.95
N ALA A 335 7.16 -11.70 -21.82
CA ALA A 335 6.83 -10.28 -21.77
C ALA A 335 7.65 -9.45 -22.77
N LEU A 336 8.98 -9.64 -22.78
CA LEU A 336 9.91 -8.94 -23.68
C LEU A 336 9.68 -9.28 -25.16
N ALA A 337 9.20 -10.48 -25.48
CA ALA A 337 8.88 -10.89 -26.85
C ALA A 337 7.63 -10.16 -27.40
N ILE A 338 6.73 -9.71 -26.51
CA ILE A 338 5.55 -8.92 -26.87
C ILE A 338 5.91 -7.43 -26.94
N ASN A 339 6.62 -6.94 -25.92
CA ASN A 339 6.94 -5.51 -25.80
C ASN A 339 8.29 -5.30 -25.09
N GLU A 340 9.21 -4.57 -25.74
CA GLU A 340 10.53 -4.27 -25.17
C GLU A 340 10.46 -3.06 -24.23
N VAL A 341 10.00 -3.29 -22.99
CA VAL A 341 9.90 -2.27 -21.95
C VAL A 341 11.13 -2.29 -21.05
N SER A 342 11.64 -1.13 -20.69
CA SER A 342 12.82 -0.97 -19.82
C SER A 342 12.68 -1.68 -18.47
N LEU A 343 11.48 -1.64 -17.86
CA LEU A 343 11.18 -2.35 -16.63
C LEU A 343 11.35 -3.87 -16.76
N TYR A 344 10.96 -4.43 -17.91
CA TYR A 344 11.10 -5.88 -18.18
C TYR A 344 12.56 -6.28 -18.34
N MET A 345 13.37 -5.44 -19.03
CA MET A 345 14.83 -5.65 -19.14
C MET A 345 15.50 -5.60 -17.77
N GLN A 346 15.07 -4.69 -16.90
CA GLN A 346 15.59 -4.63 -15.53
C GLN A 346 15.27 -5.89 -14.73
N LEU A 347 14.02 -6.37 -14.78
CA LEU A 347 13.62 -7.60 -14.09
C LEU A 347 14.36 -8.81 -14.65
N GLN A 348 14.51 -8.90 -15.98
CA GLN A 348 15.31 -9.95 -16.63
C GLN A 348 16.75 -9.95 -16.11
N GLY A 349 17.40 -8.78 -16.07
CA GLY A 349 18.76 -8.65 -15.52
C GLY A 349 18.85 -9.09 -14.06
N ASN A 350 17.87 -8.73 -13.22
CA ASN A 350 17.81 -9.16 -11.82
C ASN A 350 17.65 -10.67 -11.66
N ILE A 351 16.79 -11.30 -12.47
CA ILE A 351 16.60 -12.76 -12.46
C ILE A 351 17.88 -13.45 -12.88
N LEU A 352 18.51 -13.02 -13.99
CA LEU A 352 19.77 -13.57 -14.49
C LEU A 352 20.91 -13.40 -13.47
N TYR A 353 20.96 -12.28 -12.78
CA TYR A 353 21.93 -12.05 -11.69
C TYR A 353 21.72 -13.04 -10.54
N ALA A 354 20.46 -13.25 -10.10
CA ALA A 354 20.13 -14.22 -9.06
C ALA A 354 20.48 -15.66 -9.49
N MET A 355 20.38 -15.99 -10.79
CA MET A 355 20.81 -17.25 -11.38
C MET A 355 22.34 -17.37 -11.54
N LYS A 356 23.10 -16.31 -11.19
CA LYS A 356 24.55 -16.19 -11.43
C LYS A 356 24.95 -16.27 -12.91
N ARG A 357 24.02 -15.98 -13.83
CA ARG A 357 24.27 -15.87 -15.26
C ARG A 357 24.75 -14.45 -15.60
N TYR A 358 25.89 -14.08 -15.00
CA TYR A 358 26.40 -12.71 -15.02
C TYR A 358 26.61 -12.10 -16.42
N PRO A 359 27.16 -12.81 -17.42
CA PRO A 359 27.29 -12.22 -18.75
C PRO A 359 25.96 -11.81 -19.36
N GLU A 360 24.94 -12.63 -19.24
CA GLU A 360 23.61 -12.35 -19.78
C GLU A 360 22.90 -11.25 -18.98
N ALA A 361 23.08 -11.22 -17.65
CA ALA A 361 22.58 -10.14 -16.81
C ALA A 361 23.20 -8.79 -17.20
N PHE A 362 24.52 -8.78 -17.47
CA PHE A 362 25.22 -7.60 -17.94
C PHE A 362 24.65 -7.10 -19.27
N ASP A 363 24.46 -8.01 -20.24
CA ASP A 363 23.89 -7.66 -21.55
C ASP A 363 22.49 -7.06 -21.41
N SER A 364 21.65 -7.63 -20.52
CA SER A 364 20.29 -7.12 -20.26
C SER A 364 20.33 -5.69 -19.69
N PHE A 365 21.17 -5.42 -18.69
CA PHE A 365 21.33 -4.08 -18.16
C PHE A 365 21.96 -3.10 -19.15
N MET A 366 22.88 -3.56 -20.01
CA MET A 366 23.47 -2.71 -21.06
C MET A 366 22.44 -2.38 -22.15
N LYS A 367 21.52 -3.28 -22.50
CA LYS A 367 20.39 -2.95 -23.37
C LYS A 367 19.52 -1.86 -22.75
N LEU A 368 19.18 -1.99 -21.46
CA LEU A 368 18.44 -0.99 -20.71
C LEU A 368 19.17 0.37 -20.71
N ASN A 369 20.49 0.38 -20.49
CA ASN A 369 21.31 1.60 -20.46
C ASN A 369 21.43 2.28 -21.83
N ASN A 370 21.10 1.61 -22.91
CA ASN A 370 21.04 2.18 -24.26
C ASN A 370 19.66 2.78 -24.60
N THR A 371 18.70 2.75 -23.67
CA THR A 371 17.39 3.39 -23.85
C THR A 371 17.39 4.81 -23.28
N ASP A 372 16.34 5.56 -23.57
CA ASP A 372 16.08 6.88 -22.97
C ASP A 372 15.70 6.80 -21.48
N GLN A 373 15.39 5.61 -20.99
CA GLN A 373 15.05 5.33 -19.58
C GLN A 373 16.27 5.02 -18.72
N ALA A 374 17.48 5.13 -19.26
CA ALA A 374 18.72 4.93 -18.52
C ALA A 374 18.89 5.94 -17.38
N THR A 375 19.04 5.43 -16.17
CA THR A 375 19.22 6.21 -14.92
C THR A 375 20.57 5.91 -14.27
N PRO A 376 21.01 6.68 -13.26
CA PRO A 376 22.19 6.33 -12.47
C PRO A 376 22.13 4.89 -11.92
N GLU A 377 20.95 4.48 -11.45
CA GLU A 377 20.71 3.17 -10.82
C GLU A 377 20.87 2.04 -11.84
N THR A 378 20.43 2.23 -13.10
CA THR A 378 20.54 1.17 -14.13
C THR A 378 22.00 0.93 -14.52
N TYR A 379 22.83 1.97 -14.54
CA TYR A 379 24.30 1.82 -14.70
C TYR A 379 24.93 1.15 -13.47
N LEU A 380 24.44 1.42 -12.26
CA LEU A 380 24.92 0.78 -11.04
C LEU A 380 24.61 -0.73 -11.04
N PHE A 381 23.46 -1.17 -11.59
CA PHE A 381 23.17 -2.59 -11.77
C PHE A 381 24.20 -3.24 -12.69
N ALA A 382 24.46 -2.65 -13.86
CA ALA A 382 25.49 -3.16 -14.79
C ALA A 382 26.88 -3.22 -14.14
N TYR A 383 27.25 -2.17 -13.38
CA TYR A 383 28.47 -2.13 -12.58
C TYR A 383 28.53 -3.27 -11.56
N THR A 384 27.44 -3.49 -10.80
CA THR A 384 27.38 -4.56 -9.78
C THR A 384 27.58 -5.92 -10.40
N VAL A 385 26.96 -6.18 -11.56
CA VAL A 385 27.16 -7.43 -12.31
C VAL A 385 28.61 -7.57 -12.77
N ARG A 386 29.19 -6.49 -13.31
CA ARG A 386 30.57 -6.50 -13.84
C ARG A 386 31.58 -6.86 -12.75
N ARG A 387 31.38 -6.36 -11.54
CA ARG A 387 32.21 -6.74 -10.38
C ARG A 387 32.18 -8.22 -10.05
N GLN A 388 31.05 -8.89 -10.29
CA GLN A 388 30.91 -10.35 -10.04
C GLN A 388 31.53 -11.20 -11.17
N MET A 389 31.77 -10.63 -12.36
CA MET A 389 32.38 -11.32 -13.49
C MET A 389 33.91 -11.39 -13.33
N ASP A 390 34.58 -10.33 -13.68
CA ASP A 390 36.04 -10.23 -13.73
C ASP A 390 36.58 -8.95 -13.06
N ASN A 391 35.67 -8.10 -12.57
CA ASN A 391 35.99 -6.82 -11.93
C ASN A 391 36.92 -5.95 -12.78
N ASP A 392 36.78 -5.95 -14.11
CA ASP A 392 37.58 -5.11 -15.01
C ASP A 392 37.42 -3.62 -14.62
N PRO A 393 38.49 -2.97 -14.11
CA PRO A 393 38.39 -1.65 -13.54
C PRO A 393 38.05 -0.57 -14.59
N ASP A 394 38.48 -0.72 -15.85
CA ASP A 394 38.17 0.26 -16.90
C ASP A 394 36.70 0.29 -17.25
N ILE A 395 36.08 -0.88 -17.34
CA ILE A 395 34.65 -0.99 -17.58
C ILE A 395 33.86 -0.52 -16.37
N CYS A 396 34.28 -0.90 -15.16
CA CYS A 396 33.65 -0.45 -13.91
C CYS A 396 33.68 1.08 -13.77
N ILE A 397 34.82 1.71 -14.04
CA ILE A 397 34.95 3.17 -14.02
C ILE A 397 34.03 3.81 -15.06
N THR A 398 34.01 3.30 -16.29
CA THR A 398 33.17 3.82 -17.38
C THR A 398 31.67 3.75 -17.03
N LEU A 399 31.22 2.68 -16.38
CA LEU A 399 29.83 2.55 -15.92
C LEU A 399 29.49 3.56 -14.82
N LEU A 400 30.41 3.76 -13.86
CA LEU A 400 30.23 4.76 -12.80
C LEU A 400 30.32 6.20 -13.35
N ASP A 401 31.17 6.47 -14.35
CA ASP A 401 31.21 7.76 -15.07
C ASP A 401 29.86 8.05 -15.74
N SER A 402 29.28 7.04 -16.41
CA SER A 402 27.99 7.14 -17.06
C SER A 402 26.86 7.37 -16.03
N ALA A 403 26.90 6.65 -14.90
CA ALA A 403 25.94 6.83 -13.80
C ALA A 403 26.02 8.25 -13.23
N ILE A 404 27.22 8.76 -12.96
CA ILE A 404 27.45 10.10 -12.42
C ILE A 404 26.97 11.17 -13.41
N ALA A 405 27.25 10.98 -14.72
CA ALA A 405 26.81 11.92 -15.75
C ALA A 405 25.27 12.06 -15.83
N LYS A 406 24.52 10.99 -15.53
CA LYS A 406 23.06 11.02 -15.51
C LYS A 406 22.45 11.92 -14.41
N PHE A 407 23.22 12.26 -13.37
CA PHE A 407 22.76 13.20 -12.35
C PHE A 407 22.72 14.66 -12.83
N GLY A 408 23.43 14.99 -13.92
CA GLY A 408 23.55 16.34 -14.43
C GLY A 408 24.54 17.22 -13.66
N THR A 409 24.52 18.52 -13.94
CA THR A 409 25.43 19.51 -13.34
C THR A 409 24.64 20.69 -12.79
N PRO A 410 24.85 21.13 -11.53
CA PRO A 410 25.80 20.57 -10.54
C PRO A 410 25.36 19.20 -10.01
N LEU A 411 26.34 18.38 -9.58
CA LEU A 411 26.06 17.07 -9.00
C LEU A 411 25.28 17.20 -7.69
N PRO A 412 24.14 16.51 -7.53
CA PRO A 412 23.40 16.49 -6.27
C PRO A 412 24.11 15.62 -5.23
N GLN A 413 23.86 15.87 -3.95
CA GLN A 413 24.48 15.13 -2.83
C GLN A 413 24.30 13.61 -2.94
N ARG A 414 23.16 13.14 -3.49
CA ARG A 414 22.90 11.70 -3.71
C ARG A 414 23.86 11.02 -4.69
N ALA A 415 24.59 11.78 -5.51
CA ALA A 415 25.63 11.24 -6.38
C ALA A 415 26.94 10.90 -5.63
N ALA A 416 27.10 11.35 -4.38
CA ALA A 416 28.33 11.19 -3.61
C ALA A 416 28.75 9.72 -3.45
N SER A 417 27.81 8.79 -3.22
CA SER A 417 28.12 7.37 -3.10
C SER A 417 28.72 6.78 -4.39
N TYR A 418 28.27 7.23 -5.55
CA TYR A 418 28.82 6.79 -6.85
C TYR A 418 30.24 7.32 -7.05
N VAL A 419 30.52 8.56 -6.62
CA VAL A 419 31.85 9.16 -6.66
C VAL A 419 32.80 8.42 -5.73
N LEU A 420 32.37 8.09 -4.52
CA LEU A 420 33.16 7.32 -3.56
C LEU A 420 33.49 5.92 -4.09
N GLU A 421 32.50 5.23 -4.67
CA GLU A 421 32.71 3.90 -5.26
C GLU A 421 33.71 3.97 -6.43
N ARG A 422 33.62 5.01 -7.28
CA ARG A 422 34.59 5.24 -8.36
C ARG A 422 35.98 5.52 -7.83
N ALA A 423 36.12 6.26 -6.72
CA ALA A 423 37.39 6.48 -6.05
C ALA A 423 38.03 5.15 -5.63
N THR A 424 37.26 4.28 -5.01
CA THR A 424 37.72 2.95 -4.55
C THR A 424 38.19 2.08 -5.72
N ILE A 425 37.46 2.02 -6.81
CA ILE A 425 37.85 1.24 -8.00
C ILE A 425 39.15 1.81 -8.63
N LYS A 426 39.27 3.14 -8.70
CA LYS A 426 40.49 3.79 -9.19
C LYS A 426 41.70 3.51 -8.28
N GLU A 427 41.50 3.48 -6.96
CA GLU A 427 42.55 3.10 -6.01
C GLU A 427 43.01 1.67 -6.23
N ASP A 428 42.05 0.71 -6.30
CA ASP A 428 42.31 -0.71 -6.54
C ASP A 428 43.08 -0.92 -7.88
N ALA A 429 42.75 -0.11 -8.89
CA ALA A 429 43.43 -0.10 -10.19
C ALA A 429 44.80 0.62 -10.19
N GLY A 430 45.25 1.15 -9.05
CA GLY A 430 46.49 1.90 -8.95
C GLY A 430 46.46 3.31 -9.56
N ARG A 431 45.28 3.81 -9.96
CA ARG A 431 45.07 5.18 -10.49
C ARG A 431 44.94 6.19 -9.34
N ASN A 432 45.94 6.18 -8.44
CA ASN A 432 45.87 6.85 -7.14
C ASN A 432 45.58 8.35 -7.25
N ARG A 433 46.14 9.07 -8.23
CA ARG A 433 45.85 10.52 -8.39
C ARG A 433 44.43 10.80 -8.78
N GLU A 434 43.83 9.95 -9.61
CA GLU A 434 42.42 10.04 -10.00
C GLU A 434 41.48 9.67 -8.84
N ALA A 435 41.88 8.69 -8.03
CA ALA A 435 41.16 8.32 -6.81
C ALA A 435 41.14 9.49 -5.81
N VAL A 436 42.27 10.16 -5.56
CA VAL A 436 42.32 11.35 -4.70
C VAL A 436 41.40 12.45 -5.22
N ALA A 437 41.33 12.68 -6.53
CA ALA A 437 40.42 13.67 -7.10
C ALA A 437 38.95 13.34 -6.79
N ASP A 438 38.59 12.07 -6.84
CA ASP A 438 37.22 11.63 -6.50
C ASP A 438 36.96 11.71 -4.98
N TYR A 439 37.91 11.37 -4.12
CA TYR A 439 37.77 11.57 -2.66
C TYR A 439 37.59 13.06 -2.32
N ASN A 440 38.31 13.95 -2.99
CA ASN A 440 38.16 15.39 -2.82
C ASN A 440 36.79 15.89 -3.28
N LEU A 441 36.29 15.38 -4.41
CA LEU A 441 34.95 15.68 -4.89
C LEU A 441 33.87 15.17 -3.89
N TYR A 442 34.07 13.98 -3.34
CA TYR A 442 33.16 13.41 -2.31
C TYR A 442 33.08 14.31 -1.07
N GLU A 443 34.23 14.74 -0.53
CA GLU A 443 34.30 15.70 0.58
C GLU A 443 33.61 17.02 0.23
N GLN A 444 33.88 17.57 -0.96
CA GLN A 444 33.25 18.81 -1.42
C GLN A 444 31.72 18.69 -1.48
N MET A 445 31.20 17.54 -1.91
CA MET A 445 29.73 17.30 -2.02
C MET A 445 29.05 17.20 -0.66
N LEU A 446 29.69 16.60 0.33
CA LEU A 446 29.11 16.37 1.65
C LEU A 446 29.51 17.43 2.69
N GLY A 447 30.60 18.14 2.45
CA GLY A 447 31.20 19.09 3.37
C GLY A 447 32.18 18.43 4.36
N ALA A 448 33.27 19.14 4.69
CA ALA A 448 34.33 18.63 5.57
C ALA A 448 33.84 18.21 6.97
N ASN A 449 32.82 18.88 7.50
CA ASN A 449 32.21 18.54 8.81
C ASN A 449 31.51 17.18 8.83
N SER A 450 31.24 16.58 7.68
CA SER A 450 30.61 15.27 7.54
C SER A 450 31.63 14.13 7.45
N MET A 451 32.91 14.46 7.36
CA MET A 451 33.98 13.46 7.21
C MET A 451 34.46 12.94 8.56
N SER A 452 34.74 11.64 8.62
CA SER A 452 35.32 10.98 9.80
C SER A 452 36.84 10.98 9.76
N SER A 453 37.49 10.70 10.90
CA SER A 453 38.92 10.43 10.97
C SER A 453 39.37 9.32 10.02
N ALA A 454 38.54 8.27 9.88
CA ALA A 454 38.81 7.14 8.99
C ALA A 454 38.82 7.56 7.50
N PHE A 455 37.93 8.49 7.09
CA PHE A 455 37.95 9.03 5.72
C PHE A 455 39.28 9.71 5.40
N TYR A 456 39.75 10.63 6.25
CA TYR A 456 41.00 11.31 6.06
C TYR A 456 42.19 10.35 6.08
N PHE A 457 42.16 9.34 6.95
CA PHE A 457 43.20 8.33 6.99
C PHE A 457 43.25 7.48 5.70
N ILE A 458 42.08 7.08 5.15
CA ILE A 458 42.01 6.34 3.88
C ILE A 458 42.56 7.20 2.75
N ARG A 459 42.12 8.47 2.64
CA ARG A 459 42.62 9.37 1.57
C ARG A 459 44.10 9.63 1.70
N GLU A 460 44.64 9.84 2.90
CA GLU A 460 46.07 9.97 3.19
C GLU A 460 46.87 8.78 2.64
N GLN A 461 46.44 7.55 2.86
CA GLN A 461 47.12 6.35 2.34
C GLN A 461 47.18 6.36 0.79
N VAL A 462 46.08 6.80 0.14
CA VAL A 462 46.03 6.93 -1.32
C VAL A 462 46.95 8.06 -1.80
N GLU A 463 47.01 9.19 -1.09
CA GLU A 463 47.86 10.32 -1.38
C GLU A 463 49.35 9.95 -1.27
N ILE A 464 49.73 9.14 -0.29
CA ILE A 464 51.10 8.58 -0.19
C ILE A 464 51.45 7.74 -1.41
N LYS A 465 50.52 6.85 -1.85
CA LYS A 465 50.68 6.03 -3.06
C LYS A 465 50.80 6.93 -4.32
N ALA A 466 50.09 8.06 -4.34
CA ALA A 466 50.13 9.06 -5.40
C ALA A 466 51.35 9.98 -5.33
N ARG A 467 52.18 9.90 -4.28
CA ARG A 467 53.32 10.81 -3.94
C ARG A 467 52.86 12.26 -3.71
N MET A 468 51.69 12.44 -3.15
CA MET A 468 51.07 13.74 -2.81
C MET A 468 51.28 14.04 -1.31
N TYR A 469 52.55 14.11 -0.87
CA TYR A 469 52.89 14.09 0.56
C TYR A 469 52.40 15.31 1.36
N GLU A 470 52.25 16.48 0.72
CA GLU A 470 51.72 17.68 1.39
C GLU A 470 50.23 17.49 1.76
N GLN A 471 49.44 16.92 0.84
CA GLN A 471 48.06 16.61 1.06
C GLN A 471 47.93 15.51 2.13
N ALA A 472 48.72 14.46 2.02
CA ALA A 472 48.78 13.38 3.01
C ALA A 472 49.05 13.89 4.43
N LEU A 473 49.97 14.87 4.58
CA LEU A 473 50.23 15.52 5.87
C LEU A 473 49.00 16.31 6.38
N ALA A 474 48.31 17.00 5.50
CA ALA A 474 47.09 17.72 5.88
C ALA A 474 46.00 16.74 6.36
N ASP A 475 45.82 15.63 5.65
CA ASP A 475 44.81 14.63 5.96
C ASP A 475 45.13 13.88 7.25
N ILE A 476 46.36 13.42 7.48
CA ILE A 476 46.69 12.75 8.74
C ILE A 476 46.57 13.71 9.94
N ASN A 477 46.88 14.99 9.76
CA ASN A 477 46.60 15.99 10.79
C ASN A 477 45.12 16.13 11.08
N GLN A 478 44.28 16.18 10.05
CA GLN A 478 42.83 16.29 10.22
C GLN A 478 42.28 15.03 10.88
N ALA A 479 42.73 13.84 10.47
CA ALA A 479 42.35 12.57 11.10
C ALA A 479 42.66 12.58 12.62
N ARG A 480 43.84 13.05 12.99
CA ARG A 480 44.28 13.19 14.38
C ARG A 480 43.48 14.21 15.18
N LEU A 481 43.09 15.34 14.56
CA LEU A 481 42.20 16.31 15.23
C LEU A 481 40.83 15.71 15.56
N LEU A 482 40.31 14.84 14.71
CA LEU A 482 39.02 14.15 14.91
C LEU A 482 39.12 12.97 15.88
N ALA A 483 40.28 12.33 15.98
CA ALA A 483 40.56 11.20 16.87
C ALA A 483 41.89 11.33 17.61
N PRO A 484 42.06 12.30 18.52
CA PRO A 484 43.34 12.65 19.12
C PRO A 484 43.93 11.57 20.02
N GLN A 485 43.17 10.62 20.48
CA GLN A 485 43.64 9.50 21.33
C GLN A 485 44.02 8.24 20.53
N ASP A 486 43.85 8.28 19.20
CA ASP A 486 44.20 7.13 18.36
C ASP A 486 45.71 7.09 18.12
N SER A 487 46.38 6.17 18.83
CA SER A 487 47.82 5.99 18.73
C SER A 487 48.29 5.54 17.34
N SER A 488 47.41 4.88 16.55
CA SER A 488 47.74 4.46 15.19
C SER A 488 47.90 5.67 14.25
N LEU A 489 47.05 6.67 14.40
CA LEU A 489 47.16 7.92 13.62
C LEU A 489 48.38 8.75 14.01
N ILE A 490 48.77 8.72 15.30
CA ILE A 490 50.01 9.40 15.75
C ILE A 490 51.23 8.71 15.15
N LEU A 491 51.26 7.38 15.12
CA LEU A 491 52.33 6.57 14.55
C LEU A 491 52.44 6.79 13.04
N GLU A 492 51.31 6.77 12.33
CA GLU A 492 51.31 7.03 10.88
C GLU A 492 51.80 8.44 10.54
N HIS A 493 51.32 9.47 11.27
CA HIS A 493 51.81 10.83 11.10
C HIS A 493 53.34 10.92 11.29
N ALA A 494 53.85 10.31 12.34
CA ALA A 494 55.31 10.29 12.59
C ALA A 494 56.05 9.54 11.47
N SER A 495 55.48 8.44 10.95
CA SER A 495 56.04 7.65 9.85
C SER A 495 56.09 8.45 8.55
N LEU A 496 55.04 9.22 8.23
CA LEU A 496 54.98 10.09 7.07
C LEU A 496 56.00 11.23 7.19
N LEU A 497 56.11 11.86 8.38
CA LEU A 497 57.14 12.89 8.65
C LEU A 497 58.56 12.38 8.44
N LEU A 498 58.84 11.14 8.90
CA LEU A 498 60.12 10.48 8.63
C LEU A 498 60.39 10.29 7.14
N ARG A 499 59.38 9.83 6.40
CA ARG A 499 59.47 9.60 4.94
C ARG A 499 59.84 10.88 4.17
N ILE A 500 59.31 12.04 4.59
CA ILE A 500 59.61 13.33 3.97
C ILE A 500 60.81 14.05 4.56
N GLY A 501 61.49 13.45 5.54
CA GLY A 501 62.72 13.98 6.14
C GLY A 501 62.48 15.00 7.27
N ASN A 502 61.28 15.14 7.79
CA ASN A 502 60.98 16.07 8.88
C ASN A 502 61.13 15.40 10.26
N TYR A 503 62.38 15.07 10.58
CA TYR A 503 62.74 14.34 11.80
C TYR A 503 62.50 15.13 13.08
N GLU A 504 62.56 16.48 13.01
CA GLU A 504 62.35 17.38 14.14
C GLU A 504 60.93 17.32 14.68
N VAL A 505 59.95 17.21 13.78
CA VAL A 505 58.52 17.09 14.16
C VAL A 505 58.14 15.64 14.47
N ALA A 506 58.77 14.66 13.80
CA ALA A 506 58.46 13.23 14.05
C ALA A 506 58.91 12.77 15.44
N LEU A 507 60.08 13.18 15.91
CA LEU A 507 60.66 12.68 17.15
C LEU A 507 59.81 12.96 18.40
N PRO A 508 59.25 14.16 18.63
CA PRO A 508 58.33 14.41 19.74
C PRO A 508 57.11 13.50 19.73
N LEU A 509 56.49 13.25 18.56
CA LEU A 509 55.31 12.36 18.44
C LEU A 509 55.66 10.92 18.80
N LEU A 510 56.79 10.42 18.35
CA LEU A 510 57.27 9.09 18.68
C LEU A 510 57.60 8.96 20.17
N LYS A 511 58.12 10.04 20.80
CA LYS A 511 58.37 10.07 22.25
C LYS A 511 57.10 10.07 23.09
N GLU A 512 56.04 10.70 22.61
CA GLU A 512 54.72 10.63 23.21
C GLU A 512 54.16 9.19 23.16
N LEU A 513 54.30 8.51 22.01
CA LEU A 513 53.92 7.10 21.87
C LEU A 513 54.76 6.18 22.75
N GLU A 514 56.07 6.38 22.82
CA GLU A 514 56.99 5.59 23.67
C GLU A 514 56.57 5.63 25.14
N ALA A 515 56.12 6.79 25.64
CA ALA A 515 55.68 6.93 27.02
C ALA A 515 54.50 6.01 27.38
N ASN A 516 53.62 5.73 26.43
CA ASN A 516 52.47 4.86 26.58
C ASN A 516 52.76 3.41 26.13
N TYR A 517 53.69 3.23 25.18
CA TYR A 517 53.96 1.93 24.55
C TYR A 517 55.49 1.70 24.44
N PRO A 518 56.21 1.58 25.58
CA PRO A 518 57.68 1.51 25.60
C PRO A 518 58.26 0.24 24.98
N ASP A 519 57.50 -0.84 24.91
CA ASP A 519 57.91 -2.16 24.41
C ASP A 519 57.41 -2.46 22.99
N GLN A 520 56.97 -1.43 22.24
CA GLN A 520 56.59 -1.56 20.82
C GLN A 520 57.83 -1.43 19.92
N PRO A 521 58.24 -2.52 19.21
CA PRO A 521 59.47 -2.52 18.42
C PRO A 521 59.50 -1.46 17.30
N ASP A 522 58.36 -1.23 16.64
CA ASP A 522 58.25 -0.21 15.58
C ASP A 522 58.53 1.19 16.10
N ILE A 523 57.96 1.58 17.26
CA ILE A 523 58.17 2.87 17.88
C ILE A 523 59.67 3.07 18.19
N GLN A 524 60.29 2.09 18.82
CA GLN A 524 61.70 2.13 19.16
C GLN A 524 62.60 2.25 17.91
N ARG A 525 62.28 1.47 16.86
CA ARG A 525 62.98 1.56 15.57
C ARG A 525 62.85 2.94 14.94
N LEU A 526 61.63 3.50 14.88
CA LEU A 526 61.39 4.83 14.26
C LEU A 526 62.09 5.95 15.03
N ILE A 527 62.12 5.88 16.38
CA ILE A 527 62.92 6.83 17.20
C ILE A 527 64.42 6.68 16.86
N GLY A 528 64.90 5.47 16.74
CA GLY A 528 66.29 5.19 16.37
C GLY A 528 66.64 5.78 14.99
N VAL A 529 65.73 5.60 14.02
CA VAL A 529 65.91 6.21 12.66
C VAL A 529 65.93 7.74 12.73
N CYS A 530 65.06 8.37 13.56
CA CYS A 530 65.11 9.82 13.75
C CYS A 530 66.49 10.30 14.23
N TYR A 531 67.04 9.66 15.26
CA TYR A 531 68.36 10.03 15.77
C TYR A 531 69.47 9.73 14.77
N LEU A 532 69.39 8.64 14.03
CA LEU A 532 70.37 8.30 12.98
C LEU A 532 70.41 9.38 11.90
N ARG A 533 69.25 9.83 11.41
CA ARG A 533 69.13 10.88 10.37
C ARG A 533 69.55 12.29 10.86
N ARG A 534 69.56 12.49 12.17
CA ARG A 534 70.06 13.69 12.84
C ARG A 534 71.54 13.60 13.22
N ASN A 535 72.23 12.56 12.80
CA ASN A 535 73.62 12.25 13.13
C ASN A 535 73.91 12.07 14.63
N ASP A 536 72.89 11.72 15.43
CA ASP A 536 73.05 11.34 16.84
C ASP A 536 73.18 9.83 16.95
N ASN A 537 74.36 9.35 16.64
CA ASN A 537 74.66 7.93 16.58
C ASN A 537 74.55 7.23 17.96
N VAL A 538 74.72 7.96 19.06
CA VAL A 538 74.63 7.42 20.40
C VAL A 538 73.20 7.03 20.73
N ASN A 539 72.27 7.96 20.57
CA ASN A 539 70.86 7.69 20.80
C ASN A 539 70.27 6.75 19.72
N ALA A 540 70.68 6.88 18.48
CA ALA A 540 70.29 5.96 17.42
C ALA A 540 70.55 4.50 17.81
N ARG A 541 71.80 4.23 18.18
CA ARG A 541 72.23 2.87 18.57
C ARG A 541 71.42 2.36 19.78
N LYS A 542 71.18 3.20 20.77
CA LYS A 542 70.37 2.85 21.95
C LYS A 542 68.97 2.32 21.57
N TYR A 543 68.27 3.12 20.73
CA TYR A 543 66.88 2.80 20.36
C TYR A 543 66.79 1.65 19.36
N LEU A 544 67.69 1.56 18.39
CA LEU A 544 67.77 0.45 17.43
C LEU A 544 68.09 -0.87 18.15
N THR A 545 69.00 -0.84 19.15
CA THR A 545 69.29 -2.04 19.99
C THR A 545 68.07 -2.49 20.74
N ARG A 546 67.32 -1.56 21.35
CA ARG A 546 66.06 -1.89 22.03
C ARG A 546 65.02 -2.50 21.09
N ALA A 547 64.84 -1.91 19.88
CA ALA A 547 63.96 -2.45 18.85
C ALA A 547 64.37 -3.87 18.43
N LYS A 548 65.68 -4.13 18.24
CA LYS A 548 66.22 -5.47 17.95
C LYS A 548 65.91 -6.47 19.06
N GLU A 549 66.11 -6.09 20.32
CA GLU A 549 65.77 -6.93 21.49
C GLU A 549 64.30 -7.28 21.53
N LEU A 550 63.41 -6.38 21.09
CA LEU A 550 61.97 -6.57 20.95
C LEU A 550 61.59 -7.37 19.69
N GLY A 551 62.57 -7.78 18.87
CA GLY A 551 62.35 -8.64 17.72
C GLY A 551 62.21 -7.93 16.37
N ASP A 552 62.53 -6.61 16.27
CA ASP A 552 62.52 -5.88 15.01
C ASP A 552 63.72 -6.27 14.12
N LYS A 553 63.44 -6.92 13.00
CA LYS A 553 64.47 -7.41 12.06
C LYS A 553 65.12 -6.26 11.27
N VAL A 554 64.35 -5.18 11.01
CA VAL A 554 64.85 -4.00 10.27
C VAL A 554 65.84 -3.22 11.15
N ALA A 555 65.56 -3.08 12.45
CA ALA A 555 66.50 -2.46 13.39
C ALA A 555 67.79 -3.24 13.51
N ALA A 556 67.77 -4.57 13.41
CA ALA A 556 68.95 -5.40 13.39
C ALA A 556 69.85 -5.11 12.18
N GLN A 557 69.24 -4.93 10.99
CA GLN A 557 69.96 -4.57 9.76
C GLN A 557 70.57 -3.16 9.85
N LEU A 558 69.78 -2.17 10.34
CA LEU A 558 70.25 -0.78 10.50
C LEU A 558 71.42 -0.63 11.52
N LEU A 559 71.64 -1.60 12.40
CA LEU A 559 72.77 -1.61 13.32
C LEU A 559 74.05 -2.21 12.71
N GLU A 560 73.95 -2.94 11.61
CA GLU A 560 75.06 -3.54 10.86
C GLU A 560 75.62 -2.61 9.77
N GLU A 561 74.80 -1.65 9.31
CA GLU A 561 75.22 -0.58 8.40
C GLU A 561 75.95 0.54 9.16
#